data_37cd975e9efba15aac2cf75c73a33fa1
#
_entry.id   37cd975e9efba15aac2cf75c73a33fa1
#
_cell.length_a   1.000
_cell.length_b   1.000
_cell.length_c   1.000
_cell.angle_alpha   90.00
_cell.angle_beta   90.00
_cell.angle_gamma   90.00
#
_symmetry.space_group_name_H-M   'P 1'
#
loop_
_entity.id
_entity.type
_entity.pdbx_description
1 polymer ?
#
loop_
_entity_poly.entity_id
_entity_poly.type
_entity_poly.pdbx_seq_one_letter_code
_entity_poly.pdbx_strand_id
1 'polypeptide(L)'
;MGELDMENGSEGQRGERISLFARIGNAATWLAAALGAIMLDSALCRAVSLAVLAVFRAQVEAIPAGQMITGTPLVALMAAAGVTEAVVFVGWWLYLRPRSFLMRRASRFDMRRAVFAAGALALLGVGLQMAISLLLSWILPLFPSYSAEYSELMGSEYFSNTELLSMTAVSVLAPIAEEALFRGVVFELSLRAVCPEARPLWHRRPSHDELSGELHDTHPAPPSFSVSAPRFWCANAIQALLFGVLHGNVVQGAYAFALGLVFGWIDWRAGKLWCGIFLHFAVNLSLYFVANLAVIYRAWGTLGYVVCIVALLACGFELFSRVTTRRGSTSA
;
A
#
# COMPACT_ATOMS: atom_id res chain seq x y z
N MET A 1 53.18 -41.45 25.23
CA MET A 1 52.96 -40.46 26.29
C MET A 1 53.11 -39.09 25.59
N GLY A 2 52.12 -38.38 25.19
CA GLY A 2 50.82 -38.06 25.56
C GLY A 2 49.94 -37.72 24.37
N GLU A 3 48.78 -38.30 24.40
CA GLU A 3 47.60 -37.84 23.70
C GLU A 3 47.23 -36.48 24.28
N LEU A 4 47.06 -35.51 23.39
CA LEU A 4 46.45 -34.24 23.75
C LEU A 4 45.21 -34.03 22.88
N ASP A 5 44.10 -34.16 23.55
CA ASP A 5 42.75 -33.72 23.29
C ASP A 5 42.63 -32.67 22.17
N MET A 6 42.03 -33.10 21.06
CA MET A 6 41.32 -32.22 20.11
C MET A 6 39.81 -32.49 20.20
N GLU A 7 39.26 -32.24 21.33
CA GLU A 7 37.81 -32.01 21.51
C GLU A 7 37.62 -30.59 21.99
N ASN A 8 37.01 -29.79 21.22
CA ASN A 8 36.15 -28.66 21.52
C ASN A 8 36.31 -27.54 20.51
N GLY A 9 35.39 -27.47 19.57
CA GLY A 9 35.32 -26.36 18.61
C GLY A 9 34.08 -26.29 17.76
N SER A 10 33.02 -27.08 18.04
CA SER A 10 31.81 -27.08 17.24
C SER A 10 30.53 -26.78 17.99
N GLU A 11 30.58 -26.14 19.14
CA GLU A 11 29.38 -25.61 19.85
C GLU A 11 29.10 -24.13 19.55
N GLY A 12 29.40 -23.67 18.33
CA GLY A 12 29.08 -22.34 17.87
C GLY A 12 27.83 -22.31 16.99
N GLN A 13 26.71 -21.81 17.54
CA GLN A 13 25.52 -21.34 16.80
C GLN A 13 24.57 -22.40 16.24
N ARG A 14 24.04 -23.28 17.04
CA ARG A 14 22.66 -23.76 16.84
C ARG A 14 21.69 -22.65 17.21
N GLY A 15 21.37 -21.75 16.27
CA GLY A 15 20.24 -20.86 16.40
C GLY A 15 19.00 -21.70 16.74
N GLU A 16 18.38 -21.47 17.89
CA GLU A 16 17.18 -22.18 18.34
C GLU A 16 16.16 -22.19 17.18
N ARG A 17 15.86 -23.37 16.67
CA ARG A 17 14.83 -23.54 15.64
C ARG A 17 13.49 -23.25 16.28
N ILE A 18 12.89 -22.09 15.98
CA ILE A 18 11.55 -21.72 16.44
C ILE A 18 10.59 -22.87 16.06
N SER A 19 9.88 -23.41 17.05
CA SER A 19 8.94 -24.52 16.86
C SER A 19 7.81 -24.14 15.89
N LEU A 20 7.22 -25.12 15.22
CA LEU A 20 6.08 -24.90 14.31
C LEU A 20 4.91 -24.21 15.03
N PHE A 21 4.60 -24.64 16.25
CA PHE A 21 3.53 -24.04 17.06
C PHE A 21 3.82 -22.55 17.37
N ALA A 22 5.05 -22.21 17.70
CA ALA A 22 5.43 -20.82 17.94
C ALA A 22 5.33 -19.96 16.67
N ARG A 23 5.65 -20.52 15.51
CA ARG A 23 5.46 -19.84 14.21
C ARG A 23 3.98 -19.61 13.89
N ILE A 24 3.13 -20.62 14.09
CA ILE A 24 1.69 -20.50 13.88
C ILE A 24 1.09 -19.48 14.85
N GLY A 25 1.44 -19.55 16.13
CA GLY A 25 0.99 -18.59 17.14
C GLY A 25 1.40 -17.15 16.80
N ASN A 26 2.65 -16.95 16.38
CA ASN A 26 3.15 -15.65 15.91
C ASN A 26 2.34 -15.15 14.71
N ALA A 27 2.16 -15.99 13.69
CA ALA A 27 1.39 -15.62 12.49
C ALA A 27 -0.05 -15.25 12.85
N ALA A 28 -0.73 -16.05 13.65
CA ALA A 28 -2.10 -15.79 14.09
C ALA A 28 -2.22 -14.47 14.85
N THR A 29 -1.29 -14.18 15.75
CA THR A 29 -1.28 -12.93 16.54
C THR A 29 -1.15 -11.70 15.64
N TRP A 30 -0.19 -11.70 14.72
CA TRP A 30 0.03 -10.53 13.86
C TRP A 30 -1.02 -10.36 12.77
N LEU A 31 -1.59 -11.45 12.24
CA LEU A 31 -2.73 -11.38 11.31
C LEU A 31 -4.00 -10.91 12.01
N ALA A 32 -4.26 -11.37 13.24
CA ALA A 32 -5.36 -10.82 14.05
C ALA A 32 -5.18 -9.33 14.33
N ALA A 33 -3.96 -8.88 14.62
CA ALA A 33 -3.64 -7.47 14.78
C ALA A 33 -3.86 -6.67 13.48
N ALA A 34 -3.53 -7.23 12.32
CA ALA A 34 -3.77 -6.60 11.03
C ALA A 34 -5.27 -6.44 10.73
N LEU A 35 -6.05 -7.50 10.96
CA LEU A 35 -7.51 -7.45 10.85
C LEU A 35 -8.11 -6.46 11.85
N GLY A 36 -7.62 -6.46 13.10
CA GLY A 36 -8.04 -5.51 14.14
C GLY A 36 -7.79 -4.06 13.75
N ALA A 37 -6.65 -3.76 13.10
CA ALA A 37 -6.36 -2.42 12.60
C ALA A 37 -7.36 -1.98 11.50
N ILE A 38 -7.69 -2.86 10.56
CA ILE A 38 -8.69 -2.60 9.51
C ILE A 38 -10.07 -2.39 10.12
N MET A 39 -10.47 -3.24 11.07
CA MET A 39 -11.76 -3.13 11.73
C MET A 39 -11.88 -1.84 12.55
N LEU A 40 -10.81 -1.45 13.23
CA LEU A 40 -10.77 -0.20 14.00
C LEU A 40 -10.91 1.03 13.10
N ASP A 41 -10.18 1.05 11.98
CA ASP A 41 -10.27 2.11 10.98
C ASP A 41 -11.69 2.20 10.40
N SER A 42 -12.23 1.08 9.93
CA SER A 42 -13.61 1.01 9.41
C SER A 42 -14.66 1.43 10.44
N ALA A 43 -14.49 1.04 11.71
CA ALA A 43 -15.40 1.43 12.78
C ALA A 43 -15.32 2.93 13.06
N LEU A 44 -14.13 3.51 13.05
CA LEU A 44 -13.91 4.94 13.24
C LEU A 44 -14.53 5.75 12.08
N CYS A 45 -14.26 5.38 10.83
CA CYS A 45 -14.86 6.01 9.66
C CYS A 45 -16.39 5.93 9.69
N ARG A 46 -16.94 4.77 10.07
CA ARG A 46 -18.40 4.59 10.21
C ARG A 46 -18.99 5.45 11.34
N ALA A 47 -18.34 5.51 12.50
CA ALA A 47 -18.79 6.33 13.62
C ALA A 47 -18.81 7.82 13.25
N VAL A 48 -17.75 8.30 12.60
CA VAL A 48 -17.65 9.68 12.11
C VAL A 48 -18.72 9.97 11.05
N SER A 49 -18.95 9.08 10.11
CA SER A 49 -20.00 9.21 9.09
C SER A 49 -21.38 9.28 9.72
N LEU A 50 -21.69 8.41 10.69
CA LEU A 50 -22.99 8.44 11.41
C LEU A 50 -23.16 9.74 12.19
N ALA A 51 -22.10 10.27 12.83
CA ALA A 51 -22.16 11.54 13.52
C ALA A 51 -22.47 12.71 12.56
N VAL A 52 -21.83 12.74 11.39
CA VAL A 52 -22.11 13.74 10.36
C VAL A 52 -23.56 13.63 9.86
N LEU A 53 -24.01 12.42 9.54
CA LEU A 53 -25.40 12.19 9.10
C LEU A 53 -26.42 12.60 10.16
N ALA A 54 -26.13 12.41 11.45
CA ALA A 54 -26.98 12.85 12.54
C ALA A 54 -27.08 14.38 12.61
N VAL A 55 -25.96 15.09 12.39
CA VAL A 55 -25.98 16.59 12.34
C VAL A 55 -26.78 17.11 11.16
N PHE A 56 -26.70 16.45 10.00
CA PHE A 56 -27.40 16.86 8.78
C PHE A 56 -28.73 16.10 8.55
N ARG A 57 -29.28 15.48 9.60
CA ARG A 57 -30.43 14.59 9.51
C ARG A 57 -31.60 15.16 8.70
N ALA A 58 -32.02 16.39 9.01
CA ALA A 58 -33.12 17.02 8.32
C ALA A 58 -32.89 17.21 6.81
N GLN A 59 -31.66 17.50 6.41
CA GLN A 59 -31.27 17.64 4.99
C GLN A 59 -31.24 16.30 4.29
N VAL A 60 -30.74 15.25 4.98
CA VAL A 60 -30.66 13.87 4.44
C VAL A 60 -32.08 13.27 4.31
N GLU A 61 -32.97 13.47 5.30
CA GLU A 61 -34.37 13.01 5.25
C GLU A 61 -35.19 13.71 4.15
N ALA A 62 -34.77 14.92 3.73
CA ALA A 62 -35.40 15.62 2.62
C ALA A 62 -35.00 15.08 1.22
N ILE A 63 -34.01 14.22 1.14
CA ILE A 63 -33.58 13.59 -0.11
C ILE A 63 -34.57 12.50 -0.47
N PRO A 64 -35.16 12.50 -1.69
CA PRO A 64 -36.07 11.45 -2.14
C PRO A 64 -35.43 10.05 -2.06
N ALA A 65 -36.24 9.05 -1.73
CA ALA A 65 -35.78 7.66 -1.66
C ALA A 65 -35.13 7.23 -3.00
N GLY A 66 -33.94 6.64 -2.93
CA GLY A 66 -33.18 6.20 -4.10
C GLY A 66 -32.27 7.28 -4.71
N GLN A 67 -32.28 8.50 -4.18
CA GLN A 67 -31.30 9.51 -4.57
C GLN A 67 -30.09 9.53 -3.62
N MET A 68 -28.95 9.94 -4.15
CA MET A 68 -27.70 10.02 -3.38
C MET A 68 -27.65 11.30 -2.53
N ILE A 69 -26.87 11.24 -1.45
CA ILE A 69 -26.58 12.40 -0.61
C ILE A 69 -25.76 13.41 -1.42
N THR A 70 -26.24 14.64 -1.52
CA THR A 70 -25.60 15.73 -2.27
C THR A 70 -25.46 16.98 -1.41
N GLY A 71 -24.76 18.00 -1.91
CA GLY A 71 -24.63 19.31 -1.25
C GLY A 71 -23.84 19.26 0.08
N THR A 72 -24.26 20.07 1.05
CA THR A 72 -23.52 20.24 2.32
C THR A 72 -23.30 18.95 3.10
N PRO A 73 -24.26 18.01 3.20
CA PRO A 73 -24.03 16.72 3.89
C PRO A 73 -22.93 15.89 3.23
N LEU A 74 -22.86 15.85 1.89
CA LEU A 74 -21.80 15.14 1.17
C LEU A 74 -20.44 15.78 1.45
N VAL A 75 -20.33 17.10 1.37
CA VAL A 75 -19.09 17.84 1.68
C VAL A 75 -18.64 17.56 3.11
N ALA A 76 -19.55 17.55 4.06
CA ALA A 76 -19.24 17.25 5.45
C ALA A 76 -18.77 15.80 5.66
N LEU A 77 -19.38 14.82 4.97
CA LEU A 77 -18.91 13.42 4.99
C LEU A 77 -17.51 13.30 4.43
N MET A 78 -17.22 13.92 3.29
CA MET A 78 -15.90 13.88 2.66
C MET A 78 -14.84 14.56 3.54
N ALA A 79 -15.16 15.71 4.15
CA ALA A 79 -14.26 16.39 5.07
C ALA A 79 -13.99 15.55 6.33
N ALA A 80 -15.02 14.93 6.89
CA ALA A 80 -14.90 14.07 8.06
C ALA A 80 -14.08 12.80 7.75
N ALA A 81 -14.27 12.18 6.59
CA ALA A 81 -13.42 11.10 6.10
C ALA A 81 -11.97 11.56 6.02
N GLY A 82 -11.68 12.67 5.35
CA GLY A 82 -10.31 13.21 5.22
C GLY A 82 -9.64 13.50 6.57
N VAL A 83 -10.39 13.98 7.57
CA VAL A 83 -9.86 14.15 8.94
C VAL A 83 -9.54 12.82 9.60
N THR A 84 -10.42 11.83 9.46
CA THR A 84 -10.19 10.47 10.00
C THR A 84 -8.92 9.87 9.41
N GLU A 85 -8.77 9.96 8.13
CA GLU A 85 -7.62 9.50 7.37
C GLU A 85 -6.33 10.22 7.78
N ALA A 86 -6.39 11.55 7.97
CA ALA A 86 -5.25 12.31 8.47
C ALA A 86 -4.81 11.84 9.87
N VAL A 87 -5.76 11.51 10.75
CA VAL A 87 -5.47 10.95 12.10
C VAL A 87 -4.78 9.59 11.97
N VAL A 88 -5.25 8.71 11.10
CA VAL A 88 -4.62 7.40 10.85
C VAL A 88 -3.19 7.60 10.33
N PHE A 89 -3.00 8.48 9.34
CA PHE A 89 -1.68 8.79 8.79
C PHE A 89 -0.72 9.36 9.84
N VAL A 90 -1.17 10.31 10.66
CA VAL A 90 -0.37 10.88 11.74
C VAL A 90 -0.05 9.82 12.79
N GLY A 91 -1.02 8.98 13.17
CA GLY A 91 -0.80 7.87 14.09
C GLY A 91 0.24 6.88 13.57
N TRP A 92 0.14 6.50 12.29
CA TRP A 92 1.15 5.67 11.63
C TRP A 92 2.53 6.35 11.64
N TRP A 93 2.59 7.63 11.25
CA TRP A 93 3.84 8.39 11.18
C TRP A 93 4.54 8.47 12.52
N LEU A 94 3.81 8.80 13.58
CA LEU A 94 4.39 8.99 14.92
C LEU A 94 4.82 7.68 15.58
N TYR A 95 4.06 6.61 15.38
CA TYR A 95 4.24 5.36 16.10
C TYR A 95 4.96 4.27 15.31
N LEU A 96 4.47 3.92 14.13
CA LEU A 96 4.96 2.75 13.38
C LEU A 96 6.17 3.03 12.49
N ARG A 97 6.24 4.21 11.88
CA ARG A 97 7.32 4.53 10.95
C ARG A 97 8.72 4.29 11.51
N PRO A 98 9.07 4.72 12.74
CA PRO A 98 10.39 4.48 13.29
C PRO A 98 10.71 3.00 13.53
N ARG A 99 9.69 2.15 13.57
CA ARG A 99 9.76 0.71 13.89
C ARG A 99 9.57 -0.18 12.67
N SER A 100 9.24 0.38 11.52
CA SER A 100 8.83 -0.33 10.30
C SER A 100 10.01 -1.00 9.59
N PHE A 101 9.80 -2.21 9.11
CA PHE A 101 10.71 -2.92 8.19
C PHE A 101 10.87 -2.19 6.86
N LEU A 102 9.79 -1.60 6.37
CA LEU A 102 9.75 -0.85 5.12
C LEU A 102 10.76 0.30 5.16
N MET A 103 10.75 1.10 6.22
CA MET A 103 11.62 2.27 6.36
C MET A 103 13.09 1.93 6.58
N ARG A 104 13.42 0.70 6.98
CA ARG A 104 14.82 0.24 7.11
C ARG A 104 15.56 0.16 5.78
N ARG A 105 14.83 0.02 4.69
CA ARG A 105 15.38 -0.05 3.32
C ARG A 105 15.47 1.32 2.65
N ALA A 106 15.17 2.40 3.37
CA ALA A 106 15.11 3.73 2.81
C ALA A 106 16.34 4.07 1.95
N SER A 107 16.13 4.19 0.64
CA SER A 107 17.09 4.80 -0.24
C SER A 107 17.18 6.30 0.07
N ARG A 108 18.36 6.89 -0.06
CA ARG A 108 18.48 8.34 0.00
C ARG A 108 17.96 8.91 -1.32
N PHE A 109 16.75 9.48 -1.28
CA PHE A 109 16.22 10.27 -2.38
C PHE A 109 16.68 11.70 -2.19
N ASP A 110 17.56 12.18 -3.07
CA ASP A 110 17.75 13.61 -3.30
C ASP A 110 16.55 14.15 -4.11
N MET A 111 16.42 15.46 -4.20
CA MET A 111 15.30 16.12 -4.91
C MET A 111 15.21 15.64 -6.36
N ARG A 112 16.35 15.53 -7.06
CA ARG A 112 16.40 15.09 -8.45
C ARG A 112 15.84 13.67 -8.61
N ARG A 113 16.27 12.73 -7.75
CA ARG A 113 15.75 11.34 -7.75
C ARG A 113 14.28 11.29 -7.41
N ALA A 114 13.82 12.13 -6.48
CA ALA A 114 12.40 12.19 -6.14
C ALA A 114 11.54 12.63 -7.33
N VAL A 115 11.98 13.65 -8.07
CA VAL A 115 11.28 14.12 -9.29
C VAL A 115 11.26 13.03 -10.38
N PHE A 116 12.37 12.35 -10.63
CA PHE A 116 12.40 11.26 -11.60
C PHE A 116 11.55 10.06 -11.15
N ALA A 117 11.53 9.74 -9.85
CA ALA A 117 10.66 8.71 -9.31
C ALA A 117 9.18 9.09 -9.49
N ALA A 118 8.80 10.33 -9.20
CA ALA A 118 7.44 10.81 -9.40
C ALA A 118 7.02 10.72 -10.87
N GLY A 119 7.88 11.15 -11.81
CA GLY A 119 7.62 10.98 -13.25
C GLY A 119 7.44 9.52 -13.66
N ALA A 120 8.29 8.63 -13.17
CA ALA A 120 8.20 7.20 -13.41
C ALA A 120 6.89 6.60 -12.87
N LEU A 121 6.49 6.99 -11.65
CA LEU A 121 5.26 6.54 -11.01
C LEU A 121 4.02 7.11 -11.71
N ALA A 122 4.08 8.34 -12.24
CA ALA A 122 3.01 8.90 -13.06
C ALA A 122 2.79 8.06 -14.34
N LEU A 123 3.88 7.72 -15.06
CA LEU A 123 3.81 6.84 -16.24
C LEU A 123 3.21 5.46 -15.89
N LEU A 124 3.67 4.86 -14.78
CA LEU A 124 3.13 3.60 -14.29
C LEU A 124 1.64 3.73 -13.95
N GLY A 125 1.23 4.78 -13.25
CA GLY A 125 -0.17 4.99 -12.85
C GLY A 125 -1.11 5.11 -14.04
N VAL A 126 -0.75 5.92 -15.03
CA VAL A 126 -1.52 6.04 -16.28
C VAL A 126 -1.57 4.68 -17.02
N GLY A 127 -0.42 4.01 -17.17
CA GLY A 127 -0.35 2.71 -17.84
C GLY A 127 -1.17 1.63 -17.13
N LEU A 128 -1.14 1.57 -15.80
CA LEU A 128 -1.95 0.65 -14.99
C LEU A 128 -3.45 0.93 -15.15
N GLN A 129 -3.87 2.20 -15.07
CA GLN A 129 -5.27 2.57 -15.25
C GLN A 129 -5.78 2.25 -16.66
N MET A 130 -4.98 2.52 -17.70
CA MET A 130 -5.31 2.14 -19.07
C MET A 130 -5.44 0.61 -19.21
N ALA A 131 -4.52 -0.15 -18.61
CA ALA A 131 -4.56 -1.61 -18.64
C ALA A 131 -5.81 -2.16 -17.93
N ILE A 132 -6.16 -1.65 -16.74
CA ILE A 132 -7.36 -2.03 -16.01
C ILE A 132 -8.60 -1.73 -16.85
N SER A 133 -8.71 -0.53 -17.40
CA SER A 133 -9.86 -0.12 -18.23
C SER A 133 -10.04 -1.03 -19.45
N LEU A 134 -8.94 -1.37 -20.13
CA LEU A 134 -8.97 -2.29 -21.26
C LEU A 134 -9.39 -3.71 -20.85
N LEU A 135 -8.80 -4.25 -19.78
CA LEU A 135 -9.15 -5.59 -19.27
C LEU A 135 -10.63 -5.66 -18.86
N LEU A 136 -11.12 -4.65 -18.14
CA LEU A 136 -12.51 -4.59 -17.72
C LEU A 136 -13.45 -4.48 -18.94
N SER A 137 -13.08 -3.74 -19.98
CA SER A 137 -13.89 -3.64 -21.20
C SER A 137 -14.06 -4.99 -21.93
N TRP A 138 -13.13 -5.93 -21.74
CA TRP A 138 -13.21 -7.28 -22.33
C TRP A 138 -13.87 -8.29 -21.38
N ILE A 139 -13.65 -8.16 -20.08
CA ILE A 139 -14.08 -9.16 -19.10
C ILE A 139 -15.52 -8.91 -18.65
N LEU A 140 -15.91 -7.65 -18.37
CA LEU A 140 -17.23 -7.33 -17.82
C LEU A 140 -18.40 -7.79 -18.70
N PRO A 141 -18.35 -7.69 -20.05
CA PRO A 141 -19.42 -8.20 -20.90
C PRO A 141 -19.68 -9.71 -20.75
N LEU A 142 -18.70 -10.48 -20.28
CA LEU A 142 -18.85 -11.92 -20.03
C LEU A 142 -19.60 -12.23 -18.72
N PHE A 143 -19.77 -11.23 -17.84
CA PHE A 143 -20.39 -11.36 -16.52
C PHE A 143 -21.42 -10.24 -16.29
N PRO A 144 -22.64 -10.33 -16.87
CA PRO A 144 -23.60 -9.22 -16.85
C PRO A 144 -23.99 -8.70 -15.46
N SER A 145 -24.12 -9.61 -14.46
CA SER A 145 -24.45 -9.22 -13.08
C SER A 145 -23.36 -8.35 -12.44
N TYR A 146 -22.10 -8.76 -12.55
CA TYR A 146 -20.97 -7.98 -12.07
C TYR A 146 -20.76 -6.69 -12.86
N SER A 147 -21.06 -6.70 -14.16
CA SER A 147 -21.04 -5.52 -15.02
C SER A 147 -22.04 -4.48 -14.55
N ALA A 148 -23.27 -4.89 -14.23
CA ALA A 148 -24.32 -3.99 -13.72
C ALA A 148 -23.91 -3.38 -12.36
N GLU A 149 -23.49 -4.20 -11.41
CA GLU A 149 -23.03 -3.76 -10.08
C GLU A 149 -21.83 -2.79 -10.17
N TYR A 150 -20.85 -3.11 -11.01
CA TYR A 150 -19.69 -2.25 -11.22
C TYR A 150 -20.08 -0.93 -11.90
N SER A 151 -21.00 -0.95 -12.85
CA SER A 151 -21.48 0.24 -13.55
C SER A 151 -22.27 1.16 -12.60
N GLU A 152 -23.06 0.60 -11.70
CA GLU A 152 -23.75 1.35 -10.67
C GLU A 152 -22.75 2.03 -9.71
N LEU A 153 -21.73 1.30 -9.24
CA LEU A 153 -20.67 1.83 -8.41
C LEU A 153 -19.94 3.00 -9.09
N MET A 154 -19.49 2.80 -10.33
CA MET A 154 -18.72 3.81 -11.09
C MET A 154 -19.58 4.98 -11.57
N GLY A 155 -20.89 4.77 -11.75
CA GLY A 155 -21.87 5.81 -12.06
C GLY A 155 -22.32 6.62 -10.86
N SER A 156 -21.93 6.23 -9.65
CA SER A 156 -22.24 7.00 -8.43
C SER A 156 -21.63 8.40 -8.50
N GLU A 157 -22.29 9.39 -7.87
CA GLU A 157 -21.76 10.77 -7.81
C GLU A 157 -20.35 10.84 -7.24
N TYR A 158 -19.99 9.90 -6.36
CA TYR A 158 -18.68 9.88 -5.74
C TYR A 158 -17.54 9.67 -6.76
N PHE A 159 -17.74 8.78 -7.75
CA PHE A 159 -16.72 8.49 -8.77
C PHE A 159 -16.93 9.26 -10.08
N SER A 160 -18.18 9.56 -10.44
CA SER A 160 -18.50 10.25 -11.70
C SER A 160 -18.42 11.77 -11.62
N ASN A 161 -18.47 12.33 -10.41
CA ASN A 161 -18.43 13.77 -10.20
C ASN A 161 -17.00 14.31 -10.39
N THR A 162 -16.85 15.19 -11.38
CA THR A 162 -15.57 15.88 -11.68
C THR A 162 -15.36 17.15 -10.87
N GLU A 163 -16.21 17.46 -9.88
CA GLU A 163 -15.96 18.55 -8.97
C GLU A 163 -14.64 18.36 -8.23
N LEU A 164 -13.94 19.46 -8.03
CA LEU A 164 -12.60 19.45 -7.42
C LEU A 164 -12.56 18.72 -6.07
N LEU A 165 -13.64 18.81 -5.29
CA LEU A 165 -13.74 18.15 -3.98
C LEU A 165 -13.75 16.62 -4.13
N SER A 166 -14.60 16.07 -5.02
CA SER A 166 -14.70 14.62 -5.28
C SER A 166 -13.39 14.07 -5.85
N MET A 167 -12.81 14.76 -6.83
CA MET A 167 -11.51 14.40 -7.39
C MET A 167 -10.41 14.40 -6.31
N THR A 168 -10.40 15.40 -5.41
CA THR A 168 -9.43 15.47 -4.32
C THR A 168 -9.62 14.33 -3.32
N ALA A 169 -10.86 14.04 -2.94
CA ALA A 169 -11.15 12.94 -2.02
C ALA A 169 -10.69 11.59 -2.58
N VAL A 170 -11.07 11.26 -3.82
CA VAL A 170 -10.75 9.97 -4.45
C VAL A 170 -9.28 9.87 -4.84
N SER A 171 -8.68 10.95 -5.35
CA SER A 171 -7.32 10.87 -5.91
C SER A 171 -6.22 11.22 -4.90
N VAL A 172 -6.52 11.96 -3.84
CA VAL A 172 -5.50 12.42 -2.88
C VAL A 172 -5.73 11.84 -1.49
N LEU A 173 -6.92 12.09 -0.91
CA LEU A 173 -7.17 11.70 0.49
C LEU A 173 -7.25 10.19 0.65
N ALA A 174 -8.05 9.51 -0.17
CA ALA A 174 -8.16 8.06 -0.11
C ALA A 174 -6.80 7.35 -0.30
N PRO A 175 -5.97 7.65 -1.32
CA PRO A 175 -4.63 7.09 -1.42
C PRO A 175 -3.73 7.31 -0.21
N ILE A 176 -3.77 8.48 0.42
CA ILE A 176 -2.97 8.76 1.62
C ILE A 176 -3.38 7.81 2.76
N ALA A 177 -4.68 7.69 3.02
CA ALA A 177 -5.19 6.84 4.09
C ALA A 177 -4.99 5.36 3.81
N GLU A 178 -5.37 4.92 2.63
CA GLU A 178 -5.30 3.52 2.25
C GLU A 178 -3.85 3.03 2.23
N GLU A 179 -2.90 3.81 1.72
CA GLU A 179 -1.49 3.44 1.77
C GLU A 179 -0.94 3.47 3.21
N ALA A 180 -1.36 4.44 4.04
CA ALA A 180 -0.96 4.47 5.43
C ALA A 180 -1.46 3.23 6.19
N LEU A 181 -2.72 2.84 6.00
CA LEU A 181 -3.29 1.66 6.61
C LEU A 181 -2.68 0.37 6.04
N PHE A 182 -2.72 0.19 4.71
CA PHE A 182 -2.34 -1.09 4.12
C PHE A 182 -0.83 -1.27 4.00
N ARG A 183 -0.06 -0.28 3.57
CA ARG A 183 1.41 -0.39 3.40
C ARG A 183 2.15 0.06 4.65
N GLY A 184 1.58 1.00 5.40
CA GLY A 184 2.16 1.44 6.68
C GLY A 184 1.90 0.47 7.82
N VAL A 185 0.69 -0.06 7.97
CA VAL A 185 0.28 -0.90 9.11
C VAL A 185 0.13 -2.36 8.72
N VAL A 186 -0.80 -2.70 7.84
CA VAL A 186 -1.16 -4.10 7.52
C VAL A 186 0.03 -4.86 6.94
N PHE A 187 0.79 -4.24 6.03
CA PHE A 187 1.98 -4.88 5.47
C PHE A 187 3.08 -5.10 6.51
N GLU A 188 3.30 -4.14 7.40
CA GLU A 188 4.25 -4.30 8.51
C GLU A 188 3.86 -5.46 9.42
N LEU A 189 2.57 -5.59 9.76
CA LEU A 189 2.07 -6.70 10.59
C LEU A 189 2.13 -8.03 9.83
N SER A 190 1.84 -8.04 8.53
CA SER A 190 1.99 -9.22 7.67
C SER A 190 3.45 -9.69 7.57
N LEU A 191 4.41 -8.76 7.47
CA LEU A 191 5.84 -9.10 7.52
C LEU A 191 6.23 -9.75 8.86
N ARG A 192 5.68 -9.26 9.98
CA ARG A 192 5.90 -9.85 11.31
C ARG A 192 5.25 -11.21 11.46
N ALA A 193 4.10 -11.44 10.82
CA ALA A 193 3.46 -12.74 10.79
C ALA A 193 4.34 -13.81 10.14
N VAL A 194 5.02 -13.46 9.05
CA VAL A 194 5.89 -14.39 8.30
C VAL A 194 7.34 -14.40 8.78
N CYS A 195 7.70 -13.51 9.71
CA CYS A 195 9.05 -13.35 10.26
C CYS A 195 9.02 -13.44 11.80
N PRO A 196 8.86 -14.62 12.38
CA PRO A 196 8.73 -14.79 13.84
C PRO A 196 9.98 -14.34 14.63
N GLU A 197 11.13 -14.27 13.99
CA GLU A 197 12.38 -13.75 14.54
C GLU A 197 12.45 -12.22 14.57
N ALA A 198 11.41 -11.52 14.08
CA ALA A 198 11.36 -10.07 14.12
C ALA A 198 11.21 -9.54 15.55
N ARG A 199 11.93 -8.46 15.89
CA ARG A 199 11.78 -7.82 17.20
C ARG A 199 10.36 -7.32 17.43
N PRO A 200 9.82 -7.43 18.66
CA PRO A 200 8.52 -6.87 19.00
C PRO A 200 8.41 -5.37 18.72
N LEU A 201 7.18 -4.88 18.44
CA LEU A 201 6.94 -3.46 18.14
C LEU A 201 7.26 -2.51 19.29
N TRP A 202 7.18 -2.97 20.52
CA TRP A 202 7.48 -2.15 21.71
C TRP A 202 8.98 -1.92 21.94
N HIS A 203 9.86 -2.67 21.27
CA HIS A 203 11.28 -2.40 21.32
C HIS A 203 11.64 -1.27 20.34
N ARG A 204 11.89 -0.08 20.92
CA ARG A 204 12.41 1.05 20.15
C ARG A 204 13.77 0.69 19.56
N ARG A 205 14.00 1.10 18.34
CA ARG A 205 15.34 1.05 17.75
C ARG A 205 16.23 2.05 18.48
N PRO A 206 17.46 1.68 18.89
CA PRO A 206 18.43 2.66 19.34
C PRO A 206 18.66 3.69 18.23
N SER A 207 18.80 4.96 18.59
CA SER A 207 19.14 6.03 17.66
C SER A 207 20.57 5.82 17.11
N HIS A 208 20.88 6.49 15.99
CA HIS A 208 22.22 6.41 15.42
C HIS A 208 23.29 6.89 16.43
N ASP A 209 22.94 7.84 17.28
CA ASP A 209 23.82 8.40 18.31
C ASP A 209 24.01 7.42 19.50
N GLU A 210 22.98 6.66 19.86
CA GLU A 210 23.08 5.55 20.84
C GLU A 210 23.97 4.43 20.31
N LEU A 211 23.87 4.10 19.00
CA LEU A 211 24.74 3.12 18.34
C LEU A 211 26.19 3.61 18.22
N SER A 212 26.43 4.90 18.05
CA SER A 212 27.79 5.46 17.96
C SER A 212 28.44 5.59 19.34
N GLY A 213 27.68 5.72 20.43
CA GLY A 213 28.15 5.69 21.79
C GLY A 213 28.51 4.29 22.31
N GLU A 214 27.82 3.26 21.84
CA GLU A 214 28.06 1.85 22.21
C GLU A 214 29.23 1.20 21.46
N LEU A 215 29.80 1.86 20.44
CA LEU A 215 30.98 1.35 19.71
C LEU A 215 32.26 1.20 20.53
N HIS A 216 32.23 1.62 21.80
CA HIS A 216 33.34 1.38 22.75
C HIS A 216 33.17 0.09 23.57
N ASP A 217 32.00 -0.57 23.53
CA ASP A 217 31.81 -1.86 24.16
C ASP A 217 31.77 -2.98 23.11
N THR A 218 32.54 -4.03 23.36
CA THR A 218 32.83 -5.18 22.50
C THR A 218 31.65 -6.11 22.23
N HIS A 219 30.42 -5.59 22.13
CA HIS A 219 29.26 -6.36 21.75
C HIS A 219 29.10 -6.44 20.19
N PRO A 220 29.02 -7.65 19.62
CA PRO A 220 28.84 -7.81 18.19
C PRO A 220 27.56 -7.09 17.77
N ALA A 221 27.66 -6.32 16.67
CA ALA A 221 26.49 -5.65 16.09
C ALA A 221 25.34 -6.66 15.95
N PRO A 222 24.09 -6.32 16.34
CA PRO A 222 22.97 -7.24 16.26
C PRO A 222 22.81 -7.71 14.81
N PRO A 223 22.57 -9.03 14.59
CA PRO A 223 22.53 -9.61 13.26
C PRO A 223 21.56 -8.82 12.38
N SER A 224 22.02 -8.44 11.18
CA SER A 224 21.22 -7.71 10.21
C SER A 224 20.07 -8.60 9.75
N PHE A 225 18.86 -8.41 10.31
CA PHE A 225 17.69 -9.14 9.90
C PHE A 225 17.29 -8.75 8.49
N SER A 226 17.31 -9.72 7.57
CA SER A 226 16.88 -9.55 6.19
C SER A 226 15.61 -10.36 5.91
N VAL A 227 14.62 -9.73 5.28
CA VAL A 227 13.43 -10.44 4.82
C VAL A 227 13.76 -11.11 3.48
N SER A 228 13.60 -12.44 3.41
CA SER A 228 13.79 -13.19 2.16
C SER A 228 12.68 -12.89 1.13
N ALA A 229 12.96 -13.08 -0.16
CA ALA A 229 11.98 -12.84 -1.22
C ALA A 229 10.66 -13.62 -1.04
N PRO A 230 10.63 -14.92 -0.68
CA PRO A 230 9.37 -15.62 -0.42
C PRO A 230 8.55 -15.01 0.72
N ARG A 231 9.20 -14.61 1.82
CA ARG A 231 8.52 -13.95 2.95
C ARG A 231 7.97 -12.59 2.56
N PHE A 232 8.71 -11.82 1.80
CA PHE A 232 8.23 -10.55 1.25
C PHE A 232 6.97 -10.78 0.42
N TRP A 233 7.00 -11.69 -0.55
CA TRP A 233 5.86 -11.92 -1.44
C TRP A 233 4.65 -12.50 -0.70
N CYS A 234 4.87 -13.35 0.31
CA CYS A 234 3.79 -13.84 1.16
C CYS A 234 3.12 -12.69 1.93
N ALA A 235 3.89 -11.85 2.60
CA ALA A 235 3.35 -10.69 3.30
C ALA A 235 2.67 -9.68 2.37
N ASN A 236 3.26 -9.47 1.18
CA ASN A 236 2.70 -8.60 0.16
C ASN A 236 1.37 -9.13 -0.40
N ALA A 237 1.27 -10.44 -0.60
CA ALA A 237 0.01 -11.06 -1.02
C ALA A 237 -1.08 -10.96 0.05
N ILE A 238 -0.73 -11.14 1.33
CA ILE A 238 -1.67 -11.00 2.45
C ILE A 238 -2.24 -9.58 2.49
N GLN A 239 -1.38 -8.54 2.50
CA GLN A 239 -1.86 -7.16 2.57
C GLN A 239 -2.66 -6.78 1.32
N ALA A 240 -2.26 -7.24 0.13
CA ALA A 240 -2.97 -6.97 -1.11
C ALA A 240 -4.35 -7.66 -1.14
N LEU A 241 -4.46 -8.89 -0.63
CA LEU A 241 -5.74 -9.58 -0.50
C LEU A 241 -6.69 -8.84 0.43
N LEU A 242 -6.21 -8.42 1.61
CA LEU A 242 -7.01 -7.64 2.56
C LEU A 242 -7.44 -6.30 1.95
N PHE A 243 -6.56 -5.65 1.19
CA PHE A 243 -6.87 -4.43 0.46
C PHE A 243 -7.99 -4.65 -0.58
N GLY A 244 -7.90 -5.72 -1.38
CA GLY A 244 -8.94 -6.07 -2.34
C GLY A 244 -10.28 -6.38 -1.67
N VAL A 245 -10.28 -7.17 -0.60
CA VAL A 245 -11.50 -7.55 0.14
C VAL A 245 -12.22 -6.34 0.74
N LEU A 246 -11.46 -5.35 1.22
CA LEU A 246 -12.05 -4.15 1.83
C LEU A 246 -12.88 -3.31 0.84
N HIS A 247 -12.64 -3.41 -0.45
CA HIS A 247 -13.41 -2.69 -1.46
C HIS A 247 -14.88 -3.15 -1.58
N GLY A 248 -15.24 -4.34 -1.04
CA GLY A 248 -16.62 -4.82 -0.95
C GLY A 248 -17.30 -5.16 -2.28
N ASN A 249 -16.67 -4.88 -3.41
CA ASN A 249 -17.13 -5.22 -4.77
C ASN A 249 -16.13 -6.19 -5.40
N VAL A 250 -16.61 -7.28 -6.00
CA VAL A 250 -15.76 -8.36 -6.54
C VAL A 250 -14.85 -7.84 -7.66
N VAL A 251 -15.39 -7.03 -8.56
CA VAL A 251 -14.61 -6.49 -9.70
C VAL A 251 -13.54 -5.53 -9.20
N GLN A 252 -13.94 -4.59 -8.34
CA GLN A 252 -13.01 -3.63 -7.75
C GLN A 252 -11.97 -4.34 -6.89
N GLY A 253 -12.38 -5.29 -6.07
CA GLY A 253 -11.50 -6.09 -5.22
C GLY A 253 -10.44 -6.86 -6.01
N ALA A 254 -10.80 -7.40 -7.17
CA ALA A 254 -9.87 -8.14 -8.02
C ALA A 254 -8.74 -7.26 -8.58
N TYR A 255 -9.06 -6.09 -9.14
CA TYR A 255 -8.00 -5.21 -9.62
C TYR A 255 -7.28 -4.48 -8.47
N ALA A 256 -7.96 -4.17 -7.37
CA ALA A 256 -7.32 -3.62 -6.17
C ALA A 256 -6.31 -4.60 -5.57
N PHE A 257 -6.60 -5.90 -5.56
CA PHE A 257 -5.61 -6.92 -5.19
C PHE A 257 -4.36 -6.86 -6.07
N ALA A 258 -4.54 -6.81 -7.41
CA ALA A 258 -3.41 -6.73 -8.34
C ALA A 258 -2.60 -5.43 -8.15
N LEU A 259 -3.28 -4.29 -8.03
CA LEU A 259 -2.64 -3.01 -7.71
C LEU A 259 -1.94 -3.06 -6.34
N GLY A 260 -2.56 -3.70 -5.36
CA GLY A 260 -2.01 -3.89 -4.02
C GLY A 260 -0.66 -4.56 -4.01
N LEU A 261 -0.47 -5.58 -4.86
CA LEU A 261 0.84 -6.23 -5.04
C LEU A 261 1.89 -5.27 -5.62
N VAL A 262 1.49 -4.45 -6.60
CA VAL A 262 2.38 -3.46 -7.22
C VAL A 262 2.76 -2.37 -6.23
N PHE A 263 1.81 -1.79 -5.51
CA PHE A 263 2.05 -0.72 -4.54
C PHE A 263 2.97 -1.19 -3.41
N GLY A 264 2.71 -2.38 -2.84
CA GLY A 264 3.57 -2.97 -1.82
C GLY A 264 5.00 -3.24 -2.32
N TRP A 265 5.16 -3.66 -3.58
CA TRP A 265 6.49 -3.83 -4.18
C TRP A 265 7.20 -2.48 -4.41
N ILE A 266 6.50 -1.45 -4.87
CA ILE A 266 7.03 -0.09 -5.07
C ILE A 266 7.57 0.47 -3.75
N ASP A 267 6.74 0.42 -2.69
CA ASP A 267 7.12 0.94 -1.38
C ASP A 267 8.27 0.15 -0.75
N TRP A 268 8.24 -1.18 -0.88
CA TRP A 268 9.33 -2.04 -0.41
C TRP A 268 10.65 -1.75 -1.12
N ARG A 269 10.62 -1.55 -2.43
CA ARG A 269 11.83 -1.25 -3.21
C ARG A 269 12.38 0.13 -2.90
N ALA A 270 11.53 1.13 -2.77
CA ALA A 270 11.91 2.51 -2.44
C ALA A 270 12.27 2.68 -0.96
N GLY A 271 11.66 1.90 -0.06
CA GLY A 271 11.69 2.13 1.39
C GLY A 271 10.96 3.43 1.78
N LYS A 272 9.97 3.84 0.99
CA LYS A 272 9.27 5.13 1.11
C LYS A 272 7.79 4.96 0.78
N LEU A 273 6.92 5.21 1.75
CA LEU A 273 5.47 5.15 1.58
C LEU A 273 4.94 6.17 0.57
N TRP A 274 5.58 7.34 0.42
CA TRP A 274 5.13 8.33 -0.54
C TRP A 274 5.15 7.82 -2.00
N CYS A 275 5.96 6.80 -2.30
CA CYS A 275 6.01 6.23 -3.65
C CYS A 275 4.72 5.48 -3.97
N GLY A 276 4.21 4.67 -3.04
CA GLY A 276 2.91 4.01 -3.17
C GLY A 276 1.77 5.02 -3.20
N ILE A 277 1.77 5.99 -2.28
CA ILE A 277 0.77 7.08 -2.26
C ILE A 277 0.73 7.80 -3.62
N PHE A 278 1.88 8.16 -4.18
CA PHE A 278 1.93 8.89 -5.45
C PHE A 278 1.51 8.01 -6.64
N LEU A 279 1.89 6.72 -6.66
CA LEU A 279 1.43 5.78 -7.69
C LEU A 279 -0.08 5.58 -7.61
N HIS A 280 -0.62 5.39 -6.42
CA HIS A 280 -2.04 5.25 -6.18
C HIS A 280 -2.81 6.52 -6.59
N PHE A 281 -2.31 7.69 -6.19
CA PHE A 281 -2.81 8.98 -6.68
C PHE A 281 -2.85 9.03 -8.21
N ALA A 282 -1.77 8.64 -8.89
CA ALA A 282 -1.68 8.68 -10.35
C ALA A 282 -2.69 7.70 -11.01
N VAL A 283 -2.91 6.51 -10.44
CA VAL A 283 -3.94 5.57 -10.89
C VAL A 283 -5.32 6.19 -10.75
N ASN A 284 -5.69 6.67 -9.55
CA ASN A 284 -7.02 7.19 -9.28
C ASN A 284 -7.31 8.48 -10.07
N LEU A 285 -6.33 9.38 -10.17
CA LEU A 285 -6.47 10.60 -10.97
C LEU A 285 -6.69 10.27 -12.45
N SER A 286 -5.97 9.25 -12.97
CA SER A 286 -6.10 8.83 -14.36
C SER A 286 -7.49 8.31 -14.71
N LEU A 287 -8.27 7.83 -13.73
CA LEU A 287 -9.65 7.41 -13.91
C LEU A 287 -10.52 8.53 -14.52
N TYR A 288 -10.35 9.76 -14.07
CA TYR A 288 -11.10 10.92 -14.57
C TYR A 288 -10.74 11.33 -15.99
N PHE A 289 -9.58 10.92 -16.48
CA PHE A 289 -9.07 11.23 -17.81
C PHE A 289 -9.07 10.05 -18.77
N VAL A 290 -9.43 8.84 -18.32
CA VAL A 290 -9.36 7.62 -19.14
C VAL A 290 -10.25 7.72 -20.39
N ALA A 291 -11.39 8.40 -20.31
CA ALA A 291 -12.26 8.65 -21.47
C ALA A 291 -11.55 9.50 -22.54
N ASN A 292 -10.69 10.45 -22.14
CA ASN A 292 -9.89 11.23 -23.06
C ASN A 292 -8.77 10.38 -23.69
N LEU A 293 -8.22 9.41 -22.94
CA LEU A 293 -7.24 8.46 -23.48
C LEU A 293 -7.83 7.50 -24.50
N ALA A 294 -9.15 7.34 -24.55
CA ALA A 294 -9.85 6.59 -25.59
C ALA A 294 -9.66 7.21 -27.00
N VAL A 295 -9.16 8.44 -27.12
CA VAL A 295 -8.76 9.02 -28.41
C VAL A 295 -7.65 8.18 -29.07
N ILE A 296 -6.72 7.64 -28.27
CA ILE A 296 -5.66 6.74 -28.76
C ILE A 296 -6.26 5.48 -29.36
N TYR A 297 -7.26 4.89 -28.67
CA TYR A 297 -7.97 3.71 -29.13
C TYR A 297 -8.70 3.98 -30.46
N ARG A 298 -9.37 5.14 -30.57
CA ARG A 298 -10.07 5.54 -31.80
C ARG A 298 -9.12 5.81 -32.96
N ALA A 299 -7.94 6.38 -32.70
CA ALA A 299 -6.98 6.73 -33.72
C ALA A 299 -6.16 5.52 -34.21
N TRP A 300 -5.77 4.61 -33.32
CA TRP A 300 -4.80 3.55 -33.61
C TRP A 300 -5.32 2.13 -33.30
N GLY A 301 -6.58 2.00 -32.92
CA GLY A 301 -7.23 0.73 -32.58
C GLY A 301 -6.65 0.07 -31.31
N THR A 302 -7.07 -1.17 -31.08
CA THR A 302 -6.65 -1.96 -29.90
C THR A 302 -5.13 -2.14 -29.85
N LEU A 303 -4.48 -2.40 -31.01
CA LEU A 303 -3.03 -2.63 -31.05
C LEU A 303 -2.26 -1.37 -30.59
N GLY A 304 -2.61 -0.19 -31.13
CA GLY A 304 -1.96 1.06 -30.73
C GLY A 304 -2.19 1.38 -29.26
N TYR A 305 -3.38 1.10 -28.73
CA TYR A 305 -3.69 1.29 -27.32
C TYR A 305 -2.83 0.36 -26.42
N VAL A 306 -2.71 -0.93 -26.78
CA VAL A 306 -1.84 -1.90 -26.08
C VAL A 306 -0.37 -1.49 -26.15
N VAL A 307 0.11 -1.05 -27.31
CA VAL A 307 1.49 -0.55 -27.44
C VAL A 307 1.75 0.63 -26.50
N CYS A 308 0.81 1.58 -26.39
CA CYS A 308 0.92 2.68 -25.42
C CYS A 308 0.97 2.19 -23.98
N ILE A 309 0.09 1.24 -23.58
CA ILE A 309 0.12 0.62 -22.25
C ILE A 309 1.50 0.02 -21.96
N VAL A 310 1.99 -0.84 -22.85
CA VAL A 310 3.27 -1.52 -22.69
C VAL A 310 4.42 -0.51 -22.60
N ALA A 311 4.41 0.52 -23.44
CA ALA A 311 5.43 1.58 -23.41
C ALA A 311 5.42 2.35 -22.08
N LEU A 312 4.24 2.76 -21.60
CA LEU A 312 4.10 3.48 -20.32
C LEU A 312 4.57 2.62 -19.14
N LEU A 313 4.16 1.35 -19.09
CA LEU A 313 4.55 0.43 -18.03
C LEU A 313 6.05 0.12 -18.07
N ALA A 314 6.60 -0.18 -19.24
CA ALA A 314 8.02 -0.48 -19.40
C ALA A 314 8.91 0.73 -19.08
N CYS A 315 8.58 1.90 -19.62
CA CYS A 315 9.33 3.13 -19.33
C CYS A 315 9.24 3.52 -17.85
N GLY A 316 8.04 3.47 -17.27
CA GLY A 316 7.83 3.79 -15.86
C GLY A 316 8.58 2.84 -14.95
N PHE A 317 8.49 1.53 -15.19
CA PHE A 317 9.19 0.50 -14.41
C PHE A 317 10.71 0.66 -14.52
N GLU A 318 11.25 0.80 -15.72
CA GLU A 318 12.69 0.94 -15.95
C GLU A 318 13.23 2.22 -15.29
N LEU A 319 12.55 3.35 -15.47
CA LEU A 319 12.93 4.61 -14.84
C LEU A 319 12.93 4.50 -13.31
N PHE A 320 11.86 3.94 -12.73
CA PHE A 320 11.75 3.73 -11.29
C PHE A 320 12.84 2.78 -10.76
N SER A 321 13.12 1.69 -11.49
CA SER A 321 14.17 0.75 -11.15
C SER A 321 15.55 1.41 -11.11
N ARG A 322 15.89 2.22 -12.11
CA ARG A 322 17.16 2.96 -12.15
C ARG A 322 17.33 3.95 -11.01
N VAL A 323 16.25 4.68 -10.67
CA VAL A 323 16.26 5.66 -9.59
C VAL A 323 16.41 5.01 -8.22
N THR A 324 15.84 3.79 -8.03
CA THR A 324 15.87 3.06 -6.77
C THR A 324 17.07 2.11 -6.63
N THR A 325 17.85 1.88 -7.70
CA THR A 325 19.07 1.06 -7.62
C THR A 325 20.13 1.80 -6.81
N ARG A 326 20.68 1.13 -5.78
CA ARG A 326 21.80 1.67 -4.99
C ARG A 326 23.05 1.75 -5.86
N ARG A 327 23.59 2.96 -6.08
CA ARG A 327 24.98 3.11 -6.49
C ARG A 327 25.87 2.71 -5.31
N GLY A 328 26.48 1.55 -5.35
CA GLY A 328 27.46 1.13 -4.35
C GLY A 328 27.38 -0.33 -3.95
N SER A 329 27.53 -1.23 -4.95
CA SER A 329 28.20 -2.51 -4.75
C SER A 329 28.96 -2.89 -6.04
N THR A 330 29.80 -2.00 -6.48
CA THR A 330 31.02 -2.47 -7.16
C THR A 330 31.93 -2.89 -6.03
N SER A 331 31.79 -4.13 -5.63
CA SER A 331 32.79 -4.86 -4.85
C SER A 331 34.13 -4.80 -5.58
N ALA A 332 35.12 -4.24 -4.93
CA ALA A 332 36.47 -4.69 -5.11
C ALA A 332 36.62 -6.08 -4.47
#